data_02758e607b62c7b84f28ca4897173371
#
_entry.id   02758e607b62c7b84f28ca4897173371
#
_cell.length_a   1.000
_cell.length_b   1.000
_cell.length_c   1.000
_cell.angle_alpha   90.00
_cell.angle_beta   90.00
_cell.angle_gamma   90.00
#
_symmetry.space_group_name_H-M   'P 1'
#
loop_
_entity.id
_entity.type
_entity.pdbx_description
1 polymer ?
#
loop_
_entity_poly.entity_id
_entity_poly.type
_entity_poly.pdbx_seq_one_letter_code
_entity_poly.pdbx_strand_id
1 'polypeptide(L)'
;MKTTLSSESRTKQHNVSSLPQPILVSLAFFLVVLALRSIDLFVLRLDELPDRIIFSMVIGFLLVLGYLRVLRRPIESIGLHARNFDKAFLIGALSLLILYASLYAVQFYRVTLAGETPRLVFAAIDRETGTMGGLFFTLFKLVAQVFNAFMEESIFRGVILPQLMLKFRFWKANVLQAFLFGLAHLVFPLSGWASGQATAGEAAAEAAFLMVFTTIGGLVFGYLYYRTDSLWTAVFAHLIDNAIGLFFHIQTASRLNAETDILMLASLGFVALVILAWVVARRSRLPTLRPWGTKEMPVQASPATIGVQ
;
A
#
# COMPACT_ATOMS: atom_id res chain seq x y z
N MET A 1 41.76 -51.78 -14.84
CA MET A 1 40.52 -51.47 -15.57
C MET A 1 39.84 -50.33 -14.77
N LYS A 2 40.06 -49.08 -15.22
CA LYS A 2 39.56 -47.85 -14.55
C LYS A 2 38.31 -47.42 -15.31
N THR A 3 37.17 -47.39 -14.65
CA THR A 3 35.95 -46.81 -15.18
C THR A 3 35.66 -45.51 -14.39
N THR A 4 35.97 -44.41 -15.02
CA THR A 4 35.59 -43.07 -14.59
C THR A 4 34.16 -42.80 -15.02
N LEU A 5 33.25 -42.68 -14.06
CA LEU A 5 31.91 -42.11 -14.28
C LEU A 5 31.97 -40.64 -13.85
N SER A 6 32.11 -39.76 -14.82
CA SER A 6 31.89 -38.34 -14.65
C SER A 6 30.38 -38.05 -14.80
N SER A 7 29.68 -37.83 -13.69
CA SER A 7 28.34 -37.28 -13.69
C SER A 7 28.44 -35.76 -13.61
N GLU A 8 28.52 -35.10 -14.75
CA GLU A 8 28.28 -33.66 -14.86
C GLU A 8 26.81 -33.39 -14.57
N SER A 9 26.51 -33.06 -13.32
CA SER A 9 25.26 -32.37 -12.99
C SER A 9 25.35 -30.93 -13.50
N ARG A 10 24.92 -30.72 -14.75
CA ARG A 10 24.65 -29.37 -15.29
C ARG A 10 23.54 -28.75 -14.49
N THR A 11 23.90 -28.05 -13.42
CA THR A 11 23.01 -27.09 -12.74
C THR A 11 22.64 -26.03 -13.77
N LYS A 12 21.38 -26.03 -14.23
CA LYS A 12 20.83 -24.97 -15.07
C LYS A 12 20.96 -23.65 -14.31
N GLN A 13 21.99 -22.89 -14.61
CA GLN A 13 22.07 -21.49 -14.27
C GLN A 13 20.93 -20.80 -15.02
N HIS A 14 19.84 -20.48 -14.32
CA HIS A 14 18.86 -19.55 -14.85
C HIS A 14 19.55 -18.20 -15.06
N ASN A 15 19.82 -17.89 -16.31
CA ASN A 15 20.46 -16.64 -16.74
C ASN A 15 19.61 -15.46 -16.28
N VAL A 16 20.11 -14.68 -15.35
CA VAL A 16 19.53 -13.41 -14.89
C VAL A 16 19.41 -12.39 -16.05
N SER A 17 20.12 -12.62 -17.16
CA SER A 17 20.09 -11.79 -18.37
C SER A 17 18.80 -11.84 -19.18
N SER A 18 17.86 -12.76 -18.88
CA SER A 18 16.57 -12.89 -19.59
C SER A 18 15.40 -12.14 -18.92
N LEU A 19 15.59 -11.50 -17.77
CA LEU A 19 14.55 -10.66 -17.16
C LEU A 19 14.42 -9.35 -17.96
N PRO A 20 13.19 -8.93 -18.30
CA PRO A 20 12.96 -7.63 -18.94
C PRO A 20 13.61 -6.54 -18.11
N GLN A 21 14.08 -5.46 -18.77
CA GLN A 21 14.79 -4.39 -18.07
C GLN A 21 13.93 -3.87 -16.89
N PRO A 22 14.39 -3.97 -15.63
CA PRO A 22 13.57 -3.72 -14.43
C PRO A 22 12.92 -2.35 -14.40
N ILE A 23 13.60 -1.34 -14.93
CA ILE A 23 13.08 0.03 -15.02
C ILE A 23 11.91 0.10 -16.00
N LEU A 24 12.02 -0.56 -17.17
CA LEU A 24 10.95 -0.58 -18.16
C LEU A 24 9.71 -1.30 -17.63
N VAL A 25 9.89 -2.40 -16.90
CA VAL A 25 8.77 -3.09 -16.24
C VAL A 25 8.10 -2.20 -15.22
N SER A 26 8.88 -1.50 -14.39
CA SER A 26 8.34 -0.58 -13.38
C SER A 26 7.55 0.56 -14.03
N LEU A 27 8.08 1.16 -15.09
CA LEU A 27 7.39 2.22 -15.84
C LEU A 27 6.15 1.69 -16.57
N ALA A 28 6.21 0.49 -17.15
CA ALA A 28 5.06 -0.12 -17.81
C ALA A 28 3.91 -0.34 -16.82
N PHE A 29 4.17 -0.92 -15.63
CA PHE A 29 3.15 -1.08 -14.60
C PHE A 29 2.58 0.27 -14.14
N PHE A 30 3.43 1.26 -13.92
CA PHE A 30 2.99 2.61 -13.56
C PHE A 30 2.07 3.23 -14.63
N LEU A 31 2.48 3.21 -15.90
CA LEU A 31 1.71 3.77 -17.00
C LEU A 31 0.37 3.04 -17.21
N VAL A 32 0.36 1.71 -17.05
CA VAL A 32 -0.87 0.92 -17.13
C VAL A 32 -1.84 1.29 -16.00
N VAL A 33 -1.36 1.42 -14.76
CA VAL A 33 -2.23 1.88 -13.63
C VAL A 33 -2.79 3.26 -13.91
N LEU A 34 -1.94 4.19 -14.36
CA LEU A 34 -2.37 5.55 -14.69
C LEU A 34 -3.43 5.55 -15.81
N ALA A 35 -3.22 4.74 -16.87
CA ALA A 35 -4.18 4.58 -17.96
C ALA A 35 -5.52 3.98 -17.48
N LEU A 36 -5.49 2.91 -16.68
CA LEU A 36 -6.68 2.27 -16.13
C LEU A 36 -7.49 3.25 -15.27
N ARG A 37 -6.82 3.99 -14.37
CA ARG A 37 -7.48 5.03 -13.57
C ARG A 37 -8.04 6.17 -14.40
N SER A 38 -7.32 6.57 -15.44
CA SER A 38 -7.83 7.57 -16.38
C SER A 38 -9.07 7.07 -17.12
N ILE A 39 -9.12 5.79 -17.49
CA ILE A 39 -10.31 5.19 -18.09
C ILE A 39 -11.49 5.23 -17.11
N ASP A 40 -11.28 4.84 -15.85
CA ASP A 40 -12.33 4.89 -14.82
C ASP A 40 -12.89 6.31 -14.65
N LEU A 41 -12.03 7.31 -14.55
CA LEU A 41 -12.42 8.66 -14.17
C LEU A 41 -12.90 9.52 -15.34
N PHE A 42 -12.35 9.34 -16.55
CA PHE A 42 -12.65 10.19 -17.69
C PHE A 42 -13.53 9.53 -18.76
N VAL A 43 -13.52 8.19 -18.85
CA VAL A 43 -14.24 7.45 -19.90
C VAL A 43 -15.48 6.77 -19.34
N LEU A 44 -15.29 5.88 -18.35
CA LEU A 44 -16.38 5.10 -17.80
C LEU A 44 -17.32 5.95 -16.94
N ARG A 45 -16.76 6.95 -16.24
CA ARG A 45 -17.50 7.89 -15.37
C ARG A 45 -18.55 7.17 -14.54
N LEU A 46 -18.10 6.16 -13.79
CA LEU A 46 -18.98 5.33 -12.96
C LEU A 46 -19.55 6.14 -11.78
N ASP A 47 -20.08 7.32 -12.08
CA ASP A 47 -20.51 8.33 -11.08
C ASP A 47 -21.70 7.85 -10.24
N GLU A 48 -22.49 6.91 -10.78
CA GLU A 48 -23.59 6.25 -10.06
C GLU A 48 -23.10 5.18 -9.06
N LEU A 49 -21.86 4.74 -9.17
CA LEU A 49 -21.29 3.77 -8.25
C LEU A 49 -20.59 4.47 -7.08
N PRO A 50 -20.66 3.92 -5.87
CA PRO A 50 -19.99 4.49 -4.71
C PRO A 50 -18.48 4.61 -4.83
N ASP A 51 -17.85 3.87 -5.74
CA ASP A 51 -16.43 3.97 -6.01
C ASP A 51 -16.16 4.00 -7.53
N ARG A 52 -15.47 5.05 -8.00
CA ARG A 52 -15.24 5.34 -9.40
C ARG A 52 -14.08 4.55 -10.03
N ILE A 53 -13.30 3.82 -9.23
CA ILE A 53 -12.06 3.17 -9.70
C ILE A 53 -12.10 1.65 -9.65
N ILE A 54 -13.32 1.05 -9.68
CA ILE A 54 -13.53 -0.39 -9.57
C ILE A 54 -12.84 -1.16 -10.71
N PHE A 55 -12.93 -0.65 -11.95
CA PHE A 55 -12.33 -1.31 -13.09
C PHE A 55 -10.81 -1.39 -12.96
N SER A 56 -10.16 -0.27 -12.61
CA SER A 56 -8.69 -0.26 -12.40
C SER A 56 -8.26 -1.15 -11.24
N MET A 57 -9.05 -1.26 -10.17
CA MET A 57 -8.76 -2.15 -9.04
C MET A 57 -8.70 -3.62 -9.49
N VAL A 58 -9.74 -4.08 -10.20
CA VAL A 58 -9.84 -5.48 -10.63
C VAL A 58 -8.78 -5.80 -11.68
N ILE A 59 -8.72 -5.00 -12.75
CA ILE A 59 -7.78 -5.23 -13.86
C ILE A 59 -6.34 -5.08 -13.39
N GLY A 60 -6.03 -4.10 -12.53
CA GLY A 60 -4.70 -3.90 -11.98
C GLY A 60 -4.20 -5.12 -11.20
N PHE A 61 -5.06 -5.73 -10.38
CA PHE A 61 -4.69 -6.95 -9.65
C PHE A 61 -4.53 -8.16 -10.60
N LEU A 62 -5.43 -8.31 -11.57
CA LEU A 62 -5.31 -9.37 -12.59
C LEU A 62 -4.03 -9.25 -13.41
N LEU A 63 -3.57 -8.02 -13.70
CA LEU A 63 -2.29 -7.79 -14.38
C LEU A 63 -1.10 -8.27 -13.53
N VAL A 64 -1.12 -8.07 -12.22
CA VAL A 64 -0.10 -8.63 -11.33
C VAL A 64 -0.10 -10.15 -11.41
N LEU A 65 -1.27 -10.80 -11.31
CA LEU A 65 -1.38 -12.25 -11.40
C LEU A 65 -0.90 -12.78 -12.75
N GLY A 66 -1.27 -12.10 -13.84
CA GLY A 66 -0.82 -12.41 -15.20
C GLY A 66 0.71 -12.30 -15.33
N TYR A 67 1.29 -11.24 -14.81
CA TYR A 67 2.74 -11.04 -14.80
C TYR A 67 3.48 -12.11 -14.01
N LEU A 68 3.01 -12.45 -12.80
CA LEU A 68 3.59 -13.53 -12.01
C LEU A 68 3.51 -14.88 -12.74
N ARG A 69 2.39 -15.15 -13.43
CA ARG A 69 2.22 -16.37 -14.22
C ARG A 69 3.20 -16.43 -15.39
N VAL A 70 3.42 -15.34 -16.09
CA VAL A 70 4.41 -15.26 -17.18
C VAL A 70 5.82 -15.54 -16.65
N LEU A 71 6.15 -15.00 -15.48
CA LEU A 71 7.42 -15.24 -14.82
C LEU A 71 7.50 -16.60 -14.11
N ARG A 72 6.42 -17.38 -14.10
CA ARG A 72 6.30 -18.66 -13.38
C ARG A 72 6.63 -18.51 -11.88
N ARG A 73 6.17 -17.40 -11.28
CA ARG A 73 6.33 -17.11 -9.87
C ARG A 73 5.02 -17.32 -9.11
N PRO A 74 5.07 -17.93 -7.92
CA PRO A 74 3.88 -18.02 -7.07
C PRO A 74 3.55 -16.65 -6.45
N ILE A 75 2.31 -16.48 -6.00
CA ILE A 75 1.83 -15.22 -5.39
C ILE A 75 2.60 -14.89 -4.10
N GLU A 76 3.08 -15.89 -3.40
CA GLU A 76 3.93 -15.72 -2.20
C GLU A 76 5.23 -14.96 -2.51
N SER A 77 5.67 -14.95 -3.77
CA SER A 77 6.88 -14.24 -4.20
C SER A 77 6.78 -12.72 -4.12
N ILE A 78 5.57 -12.18 -3.99
CA ILE A 78 5.31 -10.77 -3.70
C ILE A 78 4.97 -10.52 -2.22
N GLY A 79 5.23 -11.47 -1.33
CA GLY A 79 5.02 -11.33 0.10
C GLY A 79 3.59 -11.62 0.58
N LEU A 80 2.70 -12.13 -0.28
CA LEU A 80 1.36 -12.61 0.10
C LEU A 80 1.44 -14.07 0.59
N HIS A 81 2.04 -14.27 1.76
CA HIS A 81 2.22 -15.58 2.39
C HIS A 81 1.79 -15.52 3.87
N ALA A 82 1.49 -16.69 4.45
CA ALA A 82 1.02 -16.77 5.84
C ALA A 82 2.13 -16.63 6.90
N ARG A 83 3.42 -16.64 6.49
CA ARG A 83 4.53 -16.49 7.45
C ARG A 83 4.47 -15.14 8.16
N ASN A 84 4.56 -15.16 9.50
CA ASN A 84 4.54 -13.97 10.34
C ASN A 84 3.31 -13.06 10.12
N PHE A 85 2.17 -13.65 9.73
CA PHE A 85 0.93 -12.90 9.51
C PHE A 85 0.48 -12.14 10.75
N ASP A 86 0.66 -12.73 11.94
CA ASP A 86 0.42 -12.11 13.25
C ASP A 86 1.26 -10.82 13.44
N LYS A 87 2.53 -10.84 13.03
CA LYS A 87 3.42 -9.67 13.09
C LYS A 87 3.03 -8.62 12.05
N ALA A 88 2.65 -9.06 10.86
CA ALA A 88 2.16 -8.17 9.81
C ALA A 88 0.90 -7.43 10.27
N PHE A 89 -0.06 -8.15 10.88
CA PHE A 89 -1.26 -7.57 11.46
C PHE A 89 -0.95 -6.60 12.62
N LEU A 90 -0.08 -6.99 13.55
CA LEU A 90 0.33 -6.14 14.67
C LEU A 90 0.95 -4.82 14.17
N ILE A 91 1.87 -4.88 13.23
CA ILE A 91 2.56 -3.70 12.71
C ILE A 91 1.64 -2.87 11.81
N GLY A 92 0.98 -3.50 10.85
CA GLY A 92 0.21 -2.80 9.82
C GLY A 92 -1.16 -2.31 10.29
N ALA A 93 -1.91 -3.12 11.05
CA ALA A 93 -3.26 -2.78 11.47
C ALA A 93 -3.33 -2.24 12.88
N LEU A 94 -2.96 -3.07 13.87
CA LEU A 94 -3.22 -2.75 15.27
C LEU A 94 -2.51 -1.48 15.72
N SER A 95 -1.28 -1.25 15.27
CA SER A 95 -0.54 -0.03 15.62
C SER A 95 -1.19 1.24 15.07
N LEU A 96 -1.69 1.21 13.84
CA LEU A 96 -2.41 2.35 13.24
C LEU A 96 -3.78 2.55 13.90
N LEU A 97 -4.50 1.48 14.20
CA LEU A 97 -5.76 1.59 14.93
C LEU A 97 -5.59 2.26 16.29
N ILE A 98 -4.55 1.88 17.06
CA ILE A 98 -4.25 2.51 18.34
C ILE A 98 -3.86 3.98 18.15
N LEU A 99 -3.02 4.28 17.15
CA LEU A 99 -2.63 5.64 16.84
C LEU A 99 -3.84 6.50 16.51
N TYR A 100 -4.64 6.10 15.54
CA TYR A 100 -5.82 6.86 15.14
C TYR A 100 -6.83 7.00 16.27
N ALA A 101 -7.11 5.93 17.03
CA ALA A 101 -7.99 6.01 18.19
C ALA A 101 -7.51 7.08 19.20
N SER A 102 -6.19 7.16 19.42
CA SER A 102 -5.59 8.18 20.29
C SER A 102 -5.75 9.60 19.72
N LEU A 103 -5.50 9.77 18.41
CA LEU A 103 -5.66 11.08 17.74
C LEU A 103 -7.11 11.54 17.76
N TYR A 104 -8.07 10.65 17.47
CA TYR A 104 -9.51 10.96 17.54
C TYR A 104 -9.94 11.30 18.96
N ALA A 105 -9.45 10.59 19.98
CA ALA A 105 -9.74 10.90 21.37
C ALA A 105 -9.25 12.32 21.76
N VAL A 106 -8.03 12.68 21.33
CA VAL A 106 -7.48 14.04 21.56
C VAL A 106 -8.30 15.08 20.83
N GLN A 107 -8.65 14.86 19.57
CA GLN A 107 -9.44 15.81 18.80
C GLN A 107 -10.86 15.95 19.36
N PHE A 108 -11.49 14.86 19.75
CA PHE A 108 -12.79 14.85 20.41
C PHE A 108 -12.77 15.70 21.70
N TYR A 109 -11.73 15.53 22.52
CA TYR A 109 -11.52 16.31 23.73
C TYR A 109 -11.30 17.81 23.43
N ARG A 110 -10.47 18.16 22.44
CA ARG A 110 -10.24 19.55 22.01
C ARG A 110 -11.52 20.24 21.57
N VAL A 111 -12.34 19.57 20.76
CA VAL A 111 -13.63 20.10 20.28
C VAL A 111 -14.60 20.31 21.45
N THR A 112 -14.63 19.39 22.43
CA THR A 112 -15.43 19.53 23.64
C THR A 112 -14.98 20.73 24.48
N LEU A 113 -13.66 20.93 24.64
CA LEU A 113 -13.13 22.11 25.34
C LEU A 113 -13.45 23.44 24.65
N ALA A 114 -13.63 23.42 23.33
CA ALA A 114 -14.07 24.59 22.56
C ALA A 114 -15.57 24.88 22.72
N GLY A 115 -16.29 24.12 23.56
CA GLY A 115 -17.73 24.31 23.82
C GLY A 115 -18.65 23.69 22.77
N GLU A 116 -18.13 22.92 21.83
CA GLU A 116 -18.92 22.19 20.85
C GLU A 116 -19.24 20.77 21.34
N THR A 117 -20.31 20.17 20.81
CA THR A 117 -20.70 18.77 21.11
C THR A 117 -20.27 17.89 19.95
N PRO A 118 -19.10 17.20 20.04
CA PRO A 118 -18.63 16.33 18.99
C PRO A 118 -19.41 15.02 18.95
N ARG A 119 -19.60 14.49 17.75
CA ARG A 119 -20.13 13.14 17.51
C ARG A 119 -19.19 12.39 16.56
N LEU A 120 -18.85 11.15 16.91
CA LEU A 120 -18.12 10.28 15.99
C LEU A 120 -19.14 9.63 15.03
N VAL A 121 -18.93 9.82 13.74
CA VAL A 121 -19.78 9.30 12.68
C VAL A 121 -18.99 8.34 11.81
N PHE A 122 -19.60 7.21 11.48
CA PHE A 122 -19.08 6.25 10.51
C PHE A 122 -19.93 6.36 9.23
N ALA A 123 -19.41 7.07 8.23
CA ALA A 123 -20.06 7.24 6.93
C ALA A 123 -19.04 7.63 5.86
N ALA A 124 -19.20 7.13 4.64
CA ALA A 124 -18.49 7.69 3.50
C ALA A 124 -19.16 9.00 3.07
N ILE A 125 -18.34 9.98 2.70
CA ILE A 125 -18.85 11.21 2.08
C ILE A 125 -19.02 10.98 0.59
N ASP A 126 -20.18 11.30 0.08
CA ASP A 126 -20.45 11.39 -1.34
C ASP A 126 -19.82 12.69 -1.87
N ARG A 127 -18.87 12.56 -2.78
CA ARG A 127 -18.13 13.71 -3.33
C ARG A 127 -18.98 14.62 -4.21
N GLU A 128 -20.05 14.11 -4.81
CA GLU A 128 -20.92 14.90 -5.70
C GLU A 128 -21.83 15.81 -4.89
N THR A 129 -22.42 15.25 -3.85
CA THR A 129 -23.38 15.98 -3.02
C THR A 129 -22.73 16.66 -1.80
N GLY A 130 -21.50 16.27 -1.45
CA GLY A 130 -20.82 16.70 -0.22
C GLY A 130 -21.49 16.21 1.05
N THR A 131 -22.44 15.27 0.95
CA THR A 131 -23.22 14.76 2.07
C THR A 131 -22.76 13.36 2.49
N MET A 132 -23.14 12.94 3.67
CA MET A 132 -22.89 11.58 4.13
C MET A 132 -23.77 10.58 3.38
N GLY A 133 -23.13 9.57 2.78
CA GLY A 133 -23.82 8.44 2.17
C GLY A 133 -24.48 7.54 3.21
N GLY A 134 -25.51 6.79 2.80
CA GLY A 134 -26.14 5.79 3.64
C GLY A 134 -25.22 4.62 3.97
N LEU A 135 -25.68 3.74 4.87
CA LEU A 135 -24.89 2.58 5.31
C LEU A 135 -24.44 1.69 4.15
N PHE A 136 -25.32 1.41 3.18
CA PHE A 136 -24.99 0.59 2.01
C PHE A 136 -23.84 1.21 1.19
N PHE A 137 -23.93 2.51 0.90
CA PHE A 137 -22.91 3.27 0.21
C PHE A 137 -21.56 3.20 0.95
N THR A 138 -21.59 3.40 2.27
CA THR A 138 -20.41 3.35 3.13
C THR A 138 -19.75 1.96 3.12
N LEU A 139 -20.55 0.90 3.29
CA LEU A 139 -20.03 -0.48 3.28
C LEU A 139 -19.50 -0.89 1.91
N PHE A 140 -20.17 -0.47 0.82
CA PHE A 140 -19.68 -0.72 -0.52
C PHE A 140 -18.31 -0.06 -0.74
N LYS A 141 -18.16 1.22 -0.38
CA LYS A 141 -16.87 1.92 -0.44
C LYS A 141 -15.79 1.26 0.42
N LEU A 142 -16.14 0.80 1.63
CA LEU A 142 -15.19 0.11 2.50
C LEU A 142 -14.67 -1.18 1.84
N VAL A 143 -15.54 -1.97 1.22
CA VAL A 143 -15.16 -3.17 0.47
C VAL A 143 -14.27 -2.79 -0.73
N ALA A 144 -14.62 -1.74 -1.46
CA ALA A 144 -13.82 -1.24 -2.57
C ALA A 144 -12.40 -0.83 -2.11
N GLN A 145 -12.27 -0.20 -0.92
CA GLN A 145 -10.96 0.16 -0.37
C GLN A 145 -10.10 -1.07 -0.03
N VAL A 146 -10.70 -2.20 0.35
CA VAL A 146 -9.95 -3.46 0.51
C VAL A 146 -9.31 -3.88 -0.81
N PHE A 147 -10.08 -3.91 -1.90
CA PHE A 147 -9.56 -4.25 -3.23
C PHE A 147 -8.55 -3.22 -3.73
N ASN A 148 -8.77 -1.92 -3.46
CA ASN A 148 -7.83 -0.87 -3.82
C ASN A 148 -6.48 -1.06 -3.13
N ALA A 149 -6.47 -1.26 -1.82
CA ALA A 149 -5.24 -1.48 -1.06
C ALA A 149 -4.48 -2.72 -1.56
N PHE A 150 -5.18 -3.82 -1.84
CA PHE A 150 -4.57 -5.03 -2.43
C PHE A 150 -3.94 -4.76 -3.80
N MET A 151 -4.67 -4.10 -4.69
CA MET A 151 -4.18 -3.79 -6.02
C MET A 151 -2.97 -2.88 -5.97
N GLU A 152 -3.06 -1.76 -5.25
CA GLU A 152 -1.97 -0.78 -5.17
C GLU A 152 -0.72 -1.37 -4.52
N GLU A 153 -0.86 -2.06 -3.38
CA GLU A 153 0.28 -2.66 -2.72
C GLU A 153 0.91 -3.78 -3.56
N SER A 154 0.09 -4.59 -4.26
CA SER A 154 0.61 -5.64 -5.14
C SER A 154 1.41 -5.06 -6.31
N ILE A 155 0.98 -3.93 -6.88
CA ILE A 155 1.69 -3.28 -7.98
C ILE A 155 2.93 -2.55 -7.48
N PHE A 156 2.77 -1.62 -6.54
CA PHE A 156 3.86 -0.72 -6.16
C PHE A 156 4.90 -1.41 -5.28
N ARG A 157 4.46 -2.22 -4.31
CA ARG A 157 5.38 -2.92 -3.38
C ARG A 157 5.67 -4.35 -3.84
N GLY A 158 4.66 -5.05 -4.38
CA GLY A 158 4.82 -6.43 -4.84
C GLY A 158 5.61 -6.55 -6.16
N VAL A 159 5.47 -5.60 -7.10
CA VAL A 159 6.13 -5.65 -8.41
C VAL A 159 7.17 -4.55 -8.57
N ILE A 160 6.77 -3.28 -8.53
CA ILE A 160 7.67 -2.14 -8.88
C ILE A 160 8.88 -2.07 -7.94
N LEU A 161 8.69 -2.14 -6.63
CA LEU A 161 9.78 -2.06 -5.67
C LEU A 161 10.81 -3.19 -5.85
N PRO A 162 10.44 -4.49 -5.90
CA PRO A 162 11.40 -5.56 -6.16
C PRO A 162 12.12 -5.44 -7.50
N GLN A 163 11.44 -4.97 -8.55
CA GLN A 163 12.07 -4.71 -9.85
C GLN A 163 13.12 -3.61 -9.76
N LEU A 164 12.80 -2.49 -9.12
CA LEU A 164 13.78 -1.41 -8.92
C LEU A 164 14.94 -1.86 -8.04
N MET A 165 14.72 -2.75 -7.06
CA MET A 165 15.78 -3.30 -6.21
C MET A 165 16.76 -4.19 -6.98
N LEU A 166 16.46 -4.66 -8.18
CA LEU A 166 17.43 -5.34 -9.05
C LEU A 166 18.51 -4.39 -9.60
N LYS A 167 18.25 -3.09 -9.64
CA LYS A 167 19.19 -2.06 -10.14
C LYS A 167 19.69 -1.11 -9.06
N PHE A 168 18.90 -0.89 -8.02
CA PHE A 168 19.17 0.10 -6.99
C PHE A 168 19.18 -0.52 -5.60
N ARG A 169 19.92 0.08 -4.66
CA ARG A 169 19.77 -0.24 -3.24
C ARG A 169 18.36 0.12 -2.77
N PHE A 170 17.87 -0.57 -1.74
CA PHE A 170 16.51 -0.42 -1.22
C PHE A 170 16.04 1.05 -1.12
N TRP A 171 16.79 1.93 -0.46
CA TRP A 171 16.35 3.31 -0.25
C TRP A 171 16.09 4.07 -1.55
N LYS A 172 16.97 3.91 -2.55
CA LYS A 172 16.76 4.53 -3.87
C LYS A 172 15.57 3.91 -4.60
N ALA A 173 15.42 2.60 -4.54
CA ALA A 173 14.28 1.90 -5.11
C ALA A 173 12.97 2.33 -4.44
N ASN A 174 12.97 2.46 -3.10
CA ASN A 174 11.81 2.87 -2.33
C ASN A 174 11.39 4.32 -2.62
N VAL A 175 12.34 5.24 -2.73
CA VAL A 175 12.06 6.64 -3.11
C VAL A 175 11.43 6.70 -4.51
N LEU A 176 12.00 5.97 -5.48
CA LEU A 176 11.48 5.97 -6.84
C LEU A 176 10.05 5.39 -6.91
N GLN A 177 9.79 4.24 -6.26
CA GLN A 177 8.45 3.67 -6.27
C GLN A 177 7.44 4.55 -5.53
N ALA A 178 7.84 5.20 -4.41
CA ALA A 178 6.97 6.10 -3.66
C ALA A 178 6.63 7.37 -4.45
N PHE A 179 7.59 7.91 -5.19
CA PHE A 179 7.37 9.02 -6.10
C PHE A 179 6.39 8.66 -7.23
N LEU A 180 6.55 7.48 -7.85
CA LEU A 180 5.59 6.97 -8.84
C LEU A 180 4.20 6.77 -8.23
N PHE A 181 4.13 6.30 -6.98
CA PHE A 181 2.88 6.17 -6.24
C PHE A 181 2.18 7.52 -6.05
N GLY A 182 2.93 8.56 -5.65
CA GLY A 182 2.44 9.92 -5.55
C GLY A 182 1.93 10.46 -6.90
N LEU A 183 2.70 10.28 -7.96
CA LEU A 183 2.30 10.69 -9.32
C LEU A 183 1.00 10.02 -9.79
N ALA A 184 0.77 8.75 -9.44
CA ALA A 184 -0.44 8.03 -9.81
C ALA A 184 -1.71 8.62 -9.17
N HIS A 185 -1.57 9.41 -8.10
CA HIS A 185 -2.70 10.06 -7.42
C HIS A 185 -3.09 11.40 -8.05
N LEU A 186 -2.24 11.99 -8.90
CA LEU A 186 -2.55 13.27 -9.56
C LEU A 186 -3.72 13.20 -10.53
N VAL A 187 -4.12 12.00 -10.95
CA VAL A 187 -5.29 11.79 -11.80
C VAL A 187 -6.59 12.23 -11.13
N PHE A 188 -6.70 12.18 -9.79
CA PHE A 188 -7.91 12.57 -9.05
C PHE A 188 -8.18 14.07 -9.09
N PRO A 189 -7.27 14.96 -8.66
CA PRO A 189 -7.50 16.41 -8.78
C PRO A 189 -7.63 16.84 -10.23
N LEU A 190 -6.93 16.20 -11.17
CA LEU A 190 -7.09 16.47 -12.60
C LEU A 190 -8.51 16.15 -13.08
N SER A 191 -9.09 15.05 -12.62
CA SER A 191 -10.48 14.66 -12.93
C SER A 191 -11.48 15.63 -12.32
N GLY A 192 -11.29 16.08 -11.07
CA GLY A 192 -12.12 17.08 -10.42
C GLY A 192 -12.14 18.43 -11.16
N TRP A 193 -10.97 18.88 -11.62
CA TRP A 193 -10.85 20.07 -12.44
C TRP A 193 -11.50 19.90 -13.84
N ALA A 194 -11.21 18.81 -14.52
CA ALA A 194 -11.74 18.54 -15.86
C ALA A 194 -13.28 18.37 -15.89
N SER A 195 -13.88 17.89 -14.80
CA SER A 195 -15.34 17.77 -14.65
C SER A 195 -16.01 19.06 -14.14
N GLY A 196 -15.24 20.10 -13.81
CA GLY A 196 -15.77 21.35 -13.25
C GLY A 196 -16.17 21.27 -11.77
N GLN A 197 -15.85 20.18 -11.07
CA GLN A 197 -16.11 20.00 -9.63
C GLN A 197 -15.13 20.79 -8.77
N ALA A 198 -13.98 21.18 -9.33
CA ALA A 198 -12.97 22.00 -8.67
C ALA A 198 -12.43 23.08 -9.59
N THR A 199 -12.09 24.23 -9.03
CA THR A 199 -11.33 25.27 -9.73
C THR A 199 -9.89 24.81 -9.98
N ALA A 200 -9.18 25.45 -10.91
CA ALA A 200 -7.76 25.16 -11.15
C ALA A 200 -6.89 25.34 -9.88
N GLY A 201 -7.22 26.34 -9.05
CA GLY A 201 -6.52 26.59 -7.79
C GLY A 201 -6.73 25.49 -6.76
N GLU A 202 -7.97 25.04 -6.58
CA GLU A 202 -8.31 23.92 -5.67
C GLU A 202 -7.67 22.61 -6.15
N ALA A 203 -7.77 22.30 -7.44
CA ALA A 203 -7.13 21.11 -8.01
C ALA A 203 -5.60 21.13 -7.85
N ALA A 204 -4.96 22.30 -8.02
CA ALA A 204 -3.51 22.42 -7.80
C ALA A 204 -3.14 22.24 -6.31
N ALA A 205 -3.93 22.76 -5.38
CA ALA A 205 -3.71 22.58 -3.95
C ALA A 205 -3.90 21.10 -3.54
N GLU A 206 -4.96 20.44 -4.03
CA GLU A 206 -5.20 19.01 -3.82
C GLU A 206 -4.07 18.16 -4.42
N ALA A 207 -3.61 18.47 -5.64
CA ALA A 207 -2.50 17.79 -6.30
C ALA A 207 -1.21 17.88 -5.47
N ALA A 208 -0.88 19.07 -4.97
CA ALA A 208 0.30 19.26 -4.13
C ALA A 208 0.20 18.47 -2.81
N PHE A 209 -0.96 18.50 -2.16
CA PHE A 209 -1.23 17.73 -0.95
C PHE A 209 -1.11 16.22 -1.20
N LEU A 210 -1.84 15.69 -2.20
CA LEU A 210 -1.82 14.27 -2.53
C LEU A 210 -0.42 13.79 -2.91
N MET A 211 0.30 14.58 -3.72
CA MET A 211 1.66 14.24 -4.12
C MET A 211 2.59 14.04 -2.92
N VAL A 212 2.54 14.95 -1.95
CA VAL A 212 3.37 14.87 -0.74
C VAL A 212 2.90 13.74 0.17
N PHE A 213 1.61 13.71 0.50
CA PHE A 213 1.02 12.77 1.45
C PHE A 213 1.18 11.32 0.97
N THR A 214 0.80 11.03 -0.28
CA THR A 214 0.89 9.65 -0.81
C THR A 214 2.33 9.23 -1.07
N THR A 215 3.25 10.16 -1.40
CA THR A 215 4.69 9.82 -1.47
C THR A 215 5.23 9.43 -0.10
N ILE A 216 4.88 10.15 0.96
CA ILE A 216 5.27 9.78 2.34
C ILE A 216 4.68 8.42 2.71
N GLY A 217 3.38 8.19 2.49
CA GLY A 217 2.74 6.89 2.67
C GLY A 217 3.45 5.80 1.86
N GLY A 218 3.80 6.11 0.60
CA GLY A 218 4.59 5.25 -0.28
C GLY A 218 5.91 4.80 0.30
N LEU A 219 6.66 5.73 0.88
CA LEU A 219 7.94 5.45 1.54
C LEU A 219 7.76 4.55 2.76
N VAL A 220 6.75 4.82 3.58
CA VAL A 220 6.47 4.06 4.80
C VAL A 220 6.02 2.64 4.45
N PHE A 221 5.03 2.47 3.58
CA PHE A 221 4.52 1.14 3.21
C PHE A 221 5.60 0.29 2.51
N GLY A 222 6.43 0.91 1.66
CA GLY A 222 7.60 0.24 1.09
C GLY A 222 8.62 -0.19 2.15
N TYR A 223 8.85 0.63 3.18
CA TYR A 223 9.72 0.27 4.30
C TYR A 223 9.12 -0.87 5.14
N LEU A 224 7.82 -0.85 5.42
CA LEU A 224 7.12 -1.91 6.15
C LEU A 224 7.28 -3.25 5.43
N TYR A 225 7.01 -3.26 4.13
CA TYR A 225 7.20 -4.45 3.30
C TYR A 225 8.66 -4.93 3.33
N TYR A 226 9.62 -4.02 3.14
CA TYR A 226 11.03 -4.36 3.18
C TYR A 226 11.46 -4.99 4.50
N ARG A 227 10.97 -4.47 5.64
CA ARG A 227 11.37 -4.91 6.97
C ARG A 227 10.72 -6.20 7.43
N THR A 228 9.63 -6.59 6.84
CA THR A 228 8.84 -7.76 7.28
C THR A 228 8.81 -8.88 6.25
N ASP A 229 9.28 -8.63 5.02
CA ASP A 229 9.14 -9.54 3.88
C ASP A 229 7.69 -10.00 3.67
N SER A 230 6.73 -9.21 4.15
CA SER A 230 5.30 -9.52 4.10
C SER A 230 4.52 -8.35 3.53
N LEU A 231 3.90 -8.56 2.37
CA LEU A 231 3.04 -7.55 1.74
C LEU A 231 1.81 -7.24 2.60
N TRP A 232 1.36 -8.19 3.42
CA TRP A 232 0.26 -8.00 4.34
C TRP A 232 0.46 -6.80 5.27
N THR A 233 1.71 -6.53 5.69
CA THR A 233 2.00 -5.38 6.55
C THR A 233 1.66 -4.06 5.86
N ALA A 234 2.01 -3.91 4.60
CA ALA A 234 1.70 -2.72 3.82
C ALA A 234 0.19 -2.65 3.48
N VAL A 235 -0.42 -3.77 3.09
CA VAL A 235 -1.87 -3.86 2.81
C VAL A 235 -2.69 -3.46 4.04
N PHE A 236 -2.36 -3.98 5.22
CA PHE A 236 -3.08 -3.61 6.45
C PHE A 236 -2.88 -2.14 6.83
N ALA A 237 -1.65 -1.63 6.72
CA ALA A 237 -1.38 -0.22 7.01
C ALA A 237 -2.16 0.69 6.06
N HIS A 238 -2.13 0.41 4.77
CA HIS A 238 -2.84 1.17 3.75
C HIS A 238 -4.37 1.10 3.94
N LEU A 239 -4.90 -0.10 4.19
CA LEU A 239 -6.34 -0.28 4.42
C LEU A 239 -6.82 0.51 5.65
N ILE A 240 -6.09 0.46 6.76
CA ILE A 240 -6.47 1.19 7.98
C ILE A 240 -6.37 2.70 7.76
N ASP A 241 -5.31 3.17 7.09
CA ASP A 241 -5.13 4.59 6.75
C ASP A 241 -6.30 5.11 5.92
N ASN A 242 -6.64 4.41 4.83
CA ASN A 242 -7.79 4.75 3.99
C ASN A 242 -9.12 4.63 4.74
N ALA A 243 -9.33 3.55 5.51
CA ALA A 243 -10.60 3.32 6.21
C ALA A 243 -10.85 4.41 7.25
N ILE A 244 -9.85 4.80 8.01
CA ILE A 244 -9.99 5.86 9.00
C ILE A 244 -10.25 7.21 8.31
N GLY A 245 -9.41 7.59 7.33
CA GLY A 245 -9.52 8.88 6.66
C GLY A 245 -10.79 9.07 5.82
N LEU A 246 -11.40 7.98 5.34
CA LEU A 246 -12.57 8.04 4.45
C LEU A 246 -13.91 7.79 5.15
N PHE A 247 -13.93 7.16 6.33
CA PHE A 247 -15.17 6.69 6.93
C PHE A 247 -15.42 7.15 8.34
N PHE A 248 -14.42 7.64 9.07
CA PHE A 248 -14.61 8.13 10.42
C PHE A 248 -14.49 9.65 10.46
N HIS A 249 -15.52 10.31 10.95
CA HIS A 249 -15.61 11.77 10.99
C HIS A 249 -16.02 12.26 12.38
N ILE A 250 -15.46 13.40 12.81
CA ILE A 250 -15.93 14.12 13.99
C ILE A 250 -16.85 15.22 13.50
N GLN A 251 -18.14 15.05 13.73
CA GLN A 251 -19.18 16.01 13.39
C GLN A 251 -19.51 16.89 14.58
N THR A 252 -19.68 18.19 14.32
CA THR A 252 -20.22 19.17 15.26
C THR A 252 -21.40 19.90 14.63
N ALA A 253 -22.08 20.77 15.38
CA ALA A 253 -23.16 21.58 14.85
C ALA A 253 -22.69 22.56 13.75
N SER A 254 -21.42 22.98 13.80
CA SER A 254 -20.84 23.98 12.89
C SER A 254 -20.04 23.37 11.74
N ARG A 255 -19.62 22.09 11.85
CA ARG A 255 -18.69 21.46 10.91
C ARG A 255 -19.06 20.00 10.66
N LEU A 256 -19.00 19.59 9.38
CA LEU A 256 -19.13 18.19 8.99
C LEU A 256 -17.87 17.38 9.37
N ASN A 257 -16.68 18.00 9.22
CA ASN A 257 -15.38 17.38 9.50
C ASN A 257 -14.51 18.32 10.32
N ALA A 258 -14.19 17.90 11.54
CA ALA A 258 -13.22 18.60 12.41
C ALA A 258 -11.84 17.90 12.43
N GLU A 259 -11.61 16.93 11.49
CA GLU A 259 -10.44 16.05 11.49
C GLU A 259 -9.27 16.52 10.62
N THR A 260 -9.32 17.69 9.98
CA THR A 260 -8.20 18.17 9.14
C THR A 260 -6.87 18.14 9.91
N ASP A 261 -6.93 18.47 11.22
CA ASP A 261 -5.78 18.39 12.12
C ASP A 261 -5.30 16.94 12.34
N ILE A 262 -6.20 15.94 12.24
CA ILE A 262 -5.87 14.53 12.44
C ILE A 262 -4.99 14.02 11.29
N LEU A 263 -5.28 14.38 10.04
CA LEU A 263 -4.48 14.00 8.89
C LEU A 263 -3.05 14.56 8.96
N MET A 264 -2.90 15.80 9.47
CA MET A 264 -1.58 16.37 9.71
C MET A 264 -0.82 15.61 10.81
N LEU A 265 -1.51 15.23 11.89
CA LEU A 265 -0.94 14.45 12.99
C LEU A 265 -0.68 12.99 12.59
N ALA A 266 -1.46 12.42 11.67
CA ALA A 266 -1.23 11.08 11.12
C ALA A 266 0.15 10.96 10.44
N SER A 267 0.63 12.03 9.82
CA SER A 267 1.98 12.07 9.25
C SER A 267 3.07 11.82 10.30
N LEU A 268 2.87 12.31 11.53
CA LEU A 268 3.76 12.00 12.67
C LEU A 268 3.64 10.53 13.09
N GLY A 269 2.45 9.95 12.94
CA GLY A 269 2.20 8.54 13.25
C GLY A 269 2.95 7.59 12.31
N PHE A 270 3.20 7.97 11.08
CA PHE A 270 4.03 7.18 10.18
C PHE A 270 5.47 7.03 10.70
N VAL A 271 6.01 8.03 11.39
CA VAL A 271 7.33 7.91 12.04
C VAL A 271 7.28 6.86 13.15
N ALA A 272 6.25 6.90 14.01
CA ALA A 272 6.06 5.91 15.06
C ALA A 272 5.90 4.49 14.48
N LEU A 273 5.16 4.34 13.38
CA LEU A 273 4.95 3.09 12.67
C LEU A 273 6.27 2.50 12.12
N VAL A 274 7.12 3.36 11.54
CA VAL A 274 8.45 2.97 11.05
C VAL A 274 9.34 2.48 12.20
N ILE A 275 9.34 3.18 13.34
CA ILE A 275 10.11 2.78 14.53
C ILE A 275 9.59 1.46 15.07
N LEU A 276 8.27 1.28 15.22
CA LEU A 276 7.66 0.05 15.67
C LEU A 276 8.00 -1.12 14.75
N ALA A 277 7.87 -0.94 13.45
CA ALA A 277 8.24 -1.96 12.45
C ALA A 277 9.71 -2.37 12.60
N TRP A 278 10.59 -1.40 12.79
CA TRP A 278 12.01 -1.68 13.01
C TRP A 278 12.26 -2.49 14.30
N VAL A 279 11.63 -2.08 15.42
CA VAL A 279 11.78 -2.75 16.71
C VAL A 279 11.25 -4.19 16.65
N VAL A 280 10.01 -4.37 16.15
CA VAL A 280 9.37 -5.70 16.10
C VAL A 280 10.12 -6.61 15.14
N ALA A 281 10.46 -6.13 13.94
CA ALA A 281 11.20 -6.92 12.97
C ALA A 281 12.58 -7.35 13.49
N ARG A 282 13.28 -6.48 14.24
CA ARG A 282 14.57 -6.78 14.83
C ARG A 282 14.45 -7.80 15.97
N ARG A 283 13.50 -7.61 16.88
CA ARG A 283 13.29 -8.53 18.03
C ARG A 283 12.80 -9.91 17.60
N SER A 284 11.90 -9.94 16.60
CA SER A 284 11.34 -11.19 16.06
C SER A 284 12.22 -11.81 14.98
N ARG A 285 13.38 -11.22 14.65
CA ARG A 285 14.31 -11.68 13.60
C ARG A 285 13.61 -11.90 12.26
N LEU A 286 12.67 -11.01 11.92
CA LEU A 286 11.96 -11.11 10.65
C LEU A 286 12.93 -10.97 9.47
N PRO A 287 12.72 -11.74 8.39
CA PRO A 287 13.51 -11.59 7.18
C PRO A 287 13.28 -10.20 6.57
N THR A 288 14.26 -9.71 5.85
CA THR A 288 14.09 -8.52 5.00
C THR A 288 13.82 -8.93 3.57
N LEU A 289 12.99 -8.14 2.88
CA LEU A 289 12.72 -8.32 1.45
C LEU A 289 14.04 -8.43 0.66
N ARG A 290 14.12 -9.42 -0.21
CA ARG A 290 15.25 -9.61 -1.11
C ARG A 290 14.85 -9.28 -2.55
N PRO A 291 15.79 -8.76 -3.36
CA PRO A 291 15.55 -8.56 -4.77
C PRO A 291 15.18 -9.88 -5.46
N TRP A 292 14.31 -9.82 -6.45
CA TRP A 292 13.98 -10.99 -7.25
C TRP A 292 15.22 -11.55 -7.95
N GLY A 293 15.39 -12.87 -7.93
CA GLY A 293 16.54 -13.55 -8.55
C GLY A 293 17.72 -13.84 -7.61
N THR A 294 17.70 -13.37 -6.36
CA THR A 294 18.66 -13.85 -5.35
C THR A 294 18.30 -15.30 -4.97
N LYS A 295 19.28 -16.21 -5.09
CA LYS A 295 19.09 -17.61 -4.67
C LYS A 295 18.66 -17.64 -3.20
N GLU A 296 17.61 -18.40 -2.89
CA GLU A 296 17.36 -18.81 -1.52
C GLU A 296 18.58 -19.61 -1.05
N MET A 297 19.32 -19.07 -0.09
CA MET A 297 20.22 -19.91 0.68
C MET A 297 19.34 -20.90 1.43
N PRO A 298 19.60 -22.23 1.34
CA PRO A 298 18.87 -23.17 2.15
C PRO A 298 18.96 -22.70 3.60
N VAL A 299 17.80 -22.64 4.26
CA VAL A 299 17.75 -22.42 5.72
C VAL A 299 18.62 -23.52 6.29
N GLN A 300 19.79 -23.19 6.87
CA GLN A 300 20.59 -24.13 7.61
C GLN A 300 19.64 -24.71 8.67
N ALA A 301 19.31 -25.99 8.53
CA ALA A 301 18.62 -26.70 9.57
C ALA A 301 19.43 -26.48 10.86
N SER A 302 18.79 -25.94 11.87
CA SER A 302 19.39 -25.80 13.21
C SER A 302 19.99 -27.18 13.55
N PRO A 303 21.28 -27.28 13.95
CA PRO A 303 21.84 -28.56 14.33
C PRO A 303 20.93 -29.16 15.40
N ALA A 304 20.35 -30.32 15.06
CA ALA A 304 19.60 -31.10 16.02
C ALA A 304 20.51 -31.30 17.22
N THR A 305 20.05 -30.88 18.38
CA THR A 305 20.71 -31.15 19.67
C THR A 305 20.86 -32.66 19.77
N ILE A 306 22.07 -33.15 19.51
CA ILE A 306 22.40 -34.55 19.76
C ILE A 306 22.26 -34.73 21.24
N GLY A 307 21.16 -35.40 21.66
CA GLY A 307 20.99 -35.81 23.05
C GLY A 307 22.11 -36.81 23.38
N VAL A 308 22.97 -36.42 24.30
CA VAL A 308 23.88 -37.35 24.98
C VAL A 308 23.03 -38.10 26.02
N GLN A 309 22.89 -39.39 25.79
CA GLN A 309 22.44 -40.33 26.84
C GLN A 309 23.56 -40.56 27.87
#